data_a3827f5829f7ae7c62820c45cde354bf
#
_entry.id   a3827f5829f7ae7c62820c45cde354bf
#
_cell.length_a   1.000
_cell.length_b   1.000
_cell.length_c   1.000
_cell.angle_alpha   90.00
_cell.angle_beta   90.00
_cell.angle_gamma   90.00
#
_symmetry.space_group_name_H-M   'P 1'
#
loop_
_entity.id
_entity.type
_entity.pdbx_description
1 polymer ?
#
loop_
_entity_poly.entity_id
_entity_poly.type
_entity_poly.pdbx_seq_one_letter_code
_entity_poly.pdbx_strand_id
1 'polypeptide(L)'
;MDTHRITQSFGQGQQQEKQLQNGSVLVNRYLIQDVIGIGGMGSVYRARDLHFPNVVKLVAVKEMINQARDPQIRATIVQNFEREANILATLSHPSIPQIFDYFTHDERSYLVLEYVNGKDLEEVLTESETPIAEERVVSWGIELCDVLNYLHNHKPEPIIFRDMKPSNVMTTKEGHIVLVDFGIAKMFRFGQKGTMIGTEGYSPPEQYRGEASPAADIYALGATMHHLLTKRDPRIETPFTFNERPVRKLNAAVSVELEVVINTAVQYNPSERFASANVMKESLMAAARKTGILGRINIQGANVIKKEETVKPVWTFECEDEIRGGAAYDNGTVYV
;
A
#
# COMPACT_ATOMS: atom_id res chain seq x y z
N MET A 1 -20.68 29.53 -44.61
CA MET A 1 -19.34 28.88 -44.78
C MET A 1 -19.08 28.03 -43.54
N ASP A 2 -19.41 26.77 -43.69
CA ASP A 2 -19.35 25.79 -42.60
C ASP A 2 -17.93 25.29 -42.42
N THR A 3 -17.38 25.45 -41.21
CA THR A 3 -16.11 24.84 -40.81
C THR A 3 -16.46 23.56 -40.03
N HIS A 4 -16.31 22.43 -40.70
CA HIS A 4 -16.41 21.09 -40.12
C HIS A 4 -15.38 20.89 -38.97
N ARG A 5 -15.88 20.67 -37.77
CA ARG A 5 -15.11 20.04 -36.69
C ARG A 5 -15.05 18.54 -36.97
N ILE A 6 -13.91 18.07 -37.38
CA ILE A 6 -13.57 16.65 -37.38
C ILE A 6 -13.05 16.33 -35.96
N THR A 7 -13.91 15.82 -35.11
CA THR A 7 -13.55 15.14 -33.86
C THR A 7 -13.16 13.71 -34.22
N GLN A 8 -11.88 13.43 -34.28
CA GLN A 8 -11.37 12.06 -34.37
C GLN A 8 -11.63 11.35 -33.04
N SER A 9 -12.65 10.49 -33.02
CA SER A 9 -12.85 9.49 -31.99
C SER A 9 -11.88 8.33 -32.25
N PHE A 10 -10.71 8.38 -31.67
CA PHE A 10 -9.78 7.26 -31.66
C PHE A 10 -9.86 6.52 -30.32
N GLY A 11 -10.31 5.29 -30.33
CA GLY A 11 -9.82 4.29 -29.40
C GLY A 11 -10.73 3.76 -28.29
N GLN A 12 -12.03 4.04 -28.25
CA GLN A 12 -12.92 3.44 -27.24
C GLN A 12 -13.48 2.04 -27.59
N GLY A 13 -13.45 1.63 -28.85
CA GLY A 13 -14.08 0.38 -29.28
C GLY A 13 -13.23 -0.89 -29.10
N GLN A 14 -11.93 -0.81 -29.00
CA GLN A 14 -11.04 -2.00 -28.97
C GLN A 14 -10.65 -2.48 -27.54
N GLN A 15 -10.82 -1.66 -26.52
CA GLN A 15 -10.52 -2.06 -25.14
C GLN A 15 -11.69 -2.81 -24.46
N GLN A 16 -12.93 -2.55 -24.83
CA GLN A 16 -14.12 -3.22 -24.26
C GLN A 16 -14.25 -4.70 -24.66
N GLU A 17 -13.77 -5.09 -25.84
CA GLU A 17 -13.85 -6.49 -26.31
C GLU A 17 -12.86 -7.44 -25.56
N LYS A 18 -11.93 -6.92 -24.75
CA LYS A 18 -10.91 -7.71 -24.04
C LYS A 18 -11.20 -7.94 -22.55
N GLN A 19 -12.19 -7.26 -21.99
CA GLN A 19 -12.53 -7.44 -20.57
C GLN A 19 -13.42 -8.66 -20.35
N LEU A 20 -13.21 -9.33 -19.20
CA LEU A 20 -14.10 -10.40 -18.76
C LEU A 20 -15.47 -9.82 -18.44
N GLN A 21 -16.52 -10.49 -18.94
CA GLN A 21 -17.89 -10.06 -18.69
C GLN A 21 -18.36 -10.50 -17.30
N ASN A 22 -19.25 -9.71 -16.71
CA ASN A 22 -19.94 -10.12 -15.50
C ASN A 22 -20.71 -11.44 -15.75
N GLY A 23 -20.60 -12.38 -14.80
CA GLY A 23 -21.16 -13.73 -14.92
C GLY A 23 -20.23 -14.75 -15.59
N SER A 24 -19.10 -14.34 -16.20
CA SER A 24 -18.12 -15.30 -16.70
C SER A 24 -17.42 -16.04 -15.57
N VAL A 25 -17.05 -17.33 -15.81
CA VAL A 25 -16.38 -18.17 -14.83
C VAL A 25 -14.99 -18.53 -15.34
N LEU A 26 -13.97 -18.05 -14.66
CA LEU A 26 -12.59 -18.40 -14.94
C LEU A 26 -12.25 -19.75 -14.30
N VAL A 27 -11.57 -20.61 -15.07
CA VAL A 27 -11.07 -21.94 -14.68
C VAL A 27 -12.07 -22.78 -13.86
N ASN A 28 -13.37 -22.68 -14.19
CA ASN A 28 -14.51 -23.31 -13.48
C ASN A 28 -14.56 -23.00 -11.97
N ARG A 29 -13.94 -21.90 -11.53
CA ARG A 29 -13.83 -21.59 -10.10
C ARG A 29 -14.20 -20.14 -9.77
N TYR A 30 -13.74 -19.17 -10.53
CA TYR A 30 -13.90 -17.75 -10.15
C TYR A 30 -15.00 -17.09 -10.97
N LEU A 31 -16.16 -16.89 -10.37
CA LEU A 31 -17.29 -16.19 -10.97
C LEU A 31 -17.07 -14.68 -10.89
N ILE A 32 -16.84 -14.05 -12.04
CA ILE A 32 -16.64 -12.61 -12.15
C ILE A 32 -17.95 -11.87 -11.83
N GLN A 33 -17.87 -10.90 -10.94
CA GLN A 33 -19.02 -10.09 -10.52
C GLN A 33 -18.95 -8.68 -11.08
N ASP A 34 -17.83 -7.99 -10.91
CA ASP A 34 -17.63 -6.60 -11.33
C ASP A 34 -16.18 -6.35 -11.70
N VAL A 35 -15.97 -5.30 -12.50
CA VAL A 35 -14.65 -4.68 -12.70
C VAL A 35 -14.45 -3.66 -11.59
N ILE A 36 -13.40 -3.80 -10.79
CA ILE A 36 -13.10 -2.91 -9.66
C ILE A 36 -11.85 -2.03 -9.91
N GLY A 37 -11.12 -2.29 -11.00
CA GLY A 37 -9.97 -1.47 -11.40
C GLY A 37 -9.61 -1.72 -12.86
N ILE A 38 -9.17 -0.67 -13.56
CA ILE A 38 -8.67 -0.74 -14.93
C ILE A 38 -7.34 -0.02 -14.98
N GLY A 39 -6.31 -0.70 -15.49
CA GLY A 39 -4.97 -0.15 -15.63
C GLY A 39 -4.34 -0.45 -16.98
N GLY A 40 -3.18 0.13 -17.24
CA GLY A 40 -2.46 -0.07 -18.52
C GLY A 40 -1.96 -1.50 -18.76
N MET A 41 -1.97 -2.36 -17.74
CA MET A 41 -1.50 -3.75 -17.82
C MET A 41 -2.62 -4.78 -17.72
N GLY A 42 -3.85 -4.38 -17.49
CA GLY A 42 -5.01 -5.26 -17.35
C GLY A 42 -6.07 -4.69 -16.43
N SER A 43 -6.99 -5.54 -16.05
CA SER A 43 -8.13 -5.20 -15.20
C SER A 43 -8.10 -5.97 -13.88
N VAL A 44 -8.71 -5.42 -12.85
CA VAL A 44 -8.94 -6.10 -11.57
C VAL A 44 -10.44 -6.32 -11.42
N TYR A 45 -10.81 -7.55 -11.12
CA TYR A 45 -12.21 -7.97 -10.98
C TYR A 45 -12.50 -8.39 -9.55
N ARG A 46 -13.67 -8.03 -9.06
CA ARG A 46 -14.27 -8.72 -7.92
C ARG A 46 -14.88 -10.03 -8.41
N ALA A 47 -14.53 -11.13 -7.76
CA ALA A 47 -15.05 -12.44 -8.10
C ALA A 47 -15.48 -13.23 -6.86
N ARG A 48 -16.34 -14.24 -7.06
CA ARG A 48 -16.70 -15.21 -6.03
C ARG A 48 -15.94 -16.51 -6.28
N ASP A 49 -15.29 -17.06 -5.26
CA ASP A 49 -14.69 -18.39 -5.31
C ASP A 49 -15.79 -19.45 -5.12
N LEU A 50 -16.08 -20.21 -6.19
CA LEU A 50 -17.12 -21.25 -6.23
C LEU A 50 -16.73 -22.55 -5.53
N HIS A 51 -15.45 -22.73 -5.14
CA HIS A 51 -15.03 -23.86 -4.30
C HIS A 51 -15.72 -23.87 -2.92
N PHE A 52 -16.30 -22.76 -2.51
CA PHE A 52 -17.04 -22.63 -1.26
C PHE A 52 -18.54 -22.45 -1.55
N PRO A 53 -19.29 -23.53 -1.88
CA PRO A 53 -20.67 -23.43 -2.35
C PRO A 53 -21.63 -22.83 -1.31
N ASN A 54 -21.36 -23.09 -0.04
CA ASN A 54 -22.23 -22.66 1.08
C ASN A 54 -21.80 -21.32 1.72
N VAL A 55 -20.74 -20.68 1.21
CA VAL A 55 -20.20 -19.41 1.71
C VAL A 55 -19.92 -18.48 0.54
N VAL A 56 -20.20 -17.19 0.69
CA VAL A 56 -19.78 -16.18 -0.28
C VAL A 56 -18.36 -15.76 0.05
N LYS A 57 -17.37 -16.43 -0.56
CA LYS A 57 -15.97 -16.01 -0.48
C LYS A 57 -15.65 -15.11 -1.67
N LEU A 58 -15.43 -13.83 -1.39
CA LEU A 58 -15.00 -12.84 -2.38
C LEU A 58 -13.48 -12.84 -2.51
N VAL A 59 -13.02 -12.64 -3.74
CA VAL A 59 -11.61 -12.52 -4.10
C VAL A 59 -11.44 -11.37 -5.11
N ALA A 60 -10.24 -10.79 -5.16
CA ALA A 60 -9.83 -9.89 -6.22
C ALA A 60 -9.01 -10.67 -7.25
N VAL A 61 -9.45 -10.65 -8.52
CA VAL A 61 -8.76 -11.32 -9.62
C VAL A 61 -8.10 -10.24 -10.47
N LYS A 62 -6.77 -10.14 -10.38
CA LYS A 62 -5.96 -9.23 -11.17
C LYS A 62 -5.53 -9.92 -12.46
N GLU A 63 -6.01 -9.40 -13.58
CA GLU A 63 -5.65 -9.85 -14.91
C GLU A 63 -4.41 -9.10 -15.39
N MET A 64 -3.49 -9.82 -16.01
CA MET A 64 -2.39 -9.23 -16.75
C MET A 64 -2.51 -9.59 -18.23
N ILE A 65 -2.66 -8.58 -19.07
CA ILE A 65 -2.71 -8.72 -20.52
C ILE A 65 -1.30 -8.48 -21.08
N ASN A 66 -0.71 -9.52 -21.64
CA ASN A 66 0.59 -9.40 -22.29
C ASN A 66 0.41 -9.01 -23.76
N GLN A 67 0.61 -7.72 -24.08
CA GLN A 67 0.46 -7.18 -25.43
C GLN A 67 1.78 -7.24 -26.26
N ALA A 68 2.84 -7.83 -25.73
CA ALA A 68 4.11 -7.91 -26.45
C ALA A 68 3.95 -8.76 -27.72
N ARG A 69 4.37 -8.21 -28.88
CA ARG A 69 4.36 -8.92 -30.16
C ARG A 69 5.50 -9.93 -30.26
N ASP A 70 6.62 -9.66 -29.61
CA ASP A 70 7.79 -10.52 -29.58
C ASP A 70 7.58 -11.66 -28.59
N PRO A 71 7.69 -12.94 -29.04
CA PRO A 71 7.53 -14.11 -28.16
C PRO A 71 8.54 -14.16 -27.01
N GLN A 72 9.77 -13.69 -27.19
CA GLN A 72 10.79 -13.68 -26.15
C GLN A 72 10.45 -12.65 -25.07
N ILE A 73 10.01 -11.46 -25.48
CA ILE A 73 9.53 -10.43 -24.55
C ILE A 73 8.29 -10.93 -23.81
N ARG A 74 7.37 -11.61 -24.51
CA ARG A 74 6.17 -12.21 -23.90
C ARG A 74 6.54 -13.22 -22.83
N ALA A 75 7.46 -14.16 -23.13
CA ALA A 75 7.92 -15.15 -22.16
C ALA A 75 8.57 -14.50 -20.93
N THR A 76 9.39 -13.49 -21.14
CA THR A 76 10.02 -12.75 -20.05
C THR A 76 8.99 -12.07 -19.15
N ILE A 77 7.95 -11.46 -19.72
CA ILE A 77 6.88 -10.81 -18.95
C ILE A 77 6.15 -11.86 -18.08
N VAL A 78 5.82 -13.03 -18.63
CA VAL A 78 5.16 -14.11 -17.88
C VAL A 78 6.06 -14.61 -16.74
N GLN A 79 7.32 -14.94 -17.01
CA GLN A 79 8.27 -15.39 -15.97
C GLN A 79 8.41 -14.39 -14.84
N ASN A 80 8.39 -13.15 -15.20
CA ASN A 80 8.50 -12.07 -14.24
C ASN A 80 7.26 -11.97 -13.36
N PHE A 81 6.09 -12.11 -13.95
CA PHE A 81 4.82 -12.14 -13.19
C PHE A 81 4.75 -13.37 -12.26
N GLU A 82 5.23 -14.54 -12.70
CA GLU A 82 5.36 -15.72 -11.85
C GLU A 82 6.29 -15.51 -10.67
N ARG A 83 7.47 -14.91 -10.93
CA ARG A 83 8.42 -14.59 -9.86
C ARG A 83 7.80 -13.67 -8.82
N GLU A 84 6.99 -12.73 -9.28
CA GLU A 84 6.25 -11.80 -8.42
C GLU A 84 5.23 -12.50 -7.57
N ALA A 85 4.41 -13.32 -8.19
CA ALA A 85 3.43 -14.13 -7.49
C ALA A 85 4.11 -14.96 -6.39
N ASN A 86 5.27 -15.57 -6.71
CA ASN A 86 6.06 -16.34 -5.76
C ASN A 86 6.57 -15.50 -4.58
N ILE A 87 7.04 -14.27 -4.83
CA ILE A 87 7.45 -13.36 -3.75
C ILE A 87 6.24 -12.99 -2.87
N LEU A 88 5.13 -12.58 -3.49
CA LEU A 88 3.90 -12.24 -2.74
C LEU A 88 3.38 -13.42 -1.91
N ALA A 89 3.51 -14.65 -2.42
CA ALA A 89 3.11 -15.87 -1.70
C ALA A 89 3.93 -16.11 -0.42
N THR A 90 5.10 -15.50 -0.29
CA THR A 90 5.92 -15.59 0.94
C THR A 90 5.59 -14.51 1.96
N LEU A 91 4.80 -13.50 1.58
CA LEU A 91 4.47 -12.38 2.47
C LEU A 91 3.28 -12.71 3.36
N SER A 92 3.42 -12.39 4.65
CA SER A 92 2.34 -12.49 5.63
C SER A 92 2.37 -11.24 6.52
N HIS A 93 1.47 -10.30 6.23
CA HIS A 93 1.34 -9.06 6.99
C HIS A 93 -0.13 -8.58 6.92
N PRO A 94 -0.72 -8.06 8.00
CA PRO A 94 -2.13 -7.65 8.01
C PRO A 94 -2.46 -6.53 7.01
N SER A 95 -1.46 -5.72 6.64
CA SER A 95 -1.60 -4.65 5.63
C SER A 95 -1.19 -5.09 4.22
N ILE A 96 -1.11 -6.39 3.94
CA ILE A 96 -0.81 -6.96 2.61
C ILE A 96 -1.87 -7.99 2.28
N PRO A 97 -2.59 -7.90 1.13
CA PRO A 97 -3.57 -8.90 0.73
C PRO A 97 -2.91 -10.27 0.56
N GLN A 98 -3.54 -11.31 1.06
CA GLN A 98 -3.08 -12.68 0.84
C GLN A 98 -3.26 -13.07 -0.63
N ILE A 99 -2.28 -13.79 -1.18
CA ILE A 99 -2.41 -14.44 -2.47
C ILE A 99 -3.05 -15.82 -2.26
N PHE A 100 -4.09 -16.13 -3.05
CA PHE A 100 -4.79 -17.40 -2.97
C PHE A 100 -4.50 -18.33 -4.14
N ASP A 101 -4.21 -17.76 -5.32
CA ASP A 101 -3.99 -18.55 -6.52
C ASP A 101 -3.26 -17.72 -7.60
N TYR A 102 -2.60 -18.43 -8.51
CA TYR A 102 -2.00 -17.88 -9.71
C TYR A 102 -2.16 -18.90 -10.85
N PHE A 103 -2.62 -18.44 -12.01
CA PHE A 103 -2.78 -19.29 -13.18
C PHE A 103 -2.71 -18.50 -14.49
N THR A 104 -2.45 -19.22 -15.58
CA THR A 104 -2.55 -18.69 -16.94
C THR A 104 -3.74 -19.33 -17.64
N HIS A 105 -4.57 -18.53 -18.30
CA HIS A 105 -5.72 -18.95 -19.07
C HIS A 105 -5.88 -18.05 -20.30
N ASP A 106 -6.07 -18.62 -21.48
CA ASP A 106 -6.22 -17.91 -22.76
C ASP A 106 -5.15 -16.82 -23.00
N GLU A 107 -3.88 -17.21 -22.86
CA GLU A 107 -2.70 -16.32 -23.00
C GLU A 107 -2.64 -15.12 -22.03
N ARG A 108 -3.49 -15.10 -21.00
CA ARG A 108 -3.50 -14.09 -19.93
C ARG A 108 -3.09 -14.73 -18.62
N SER A 109 -2.40 -13.98 -17.81
CA SER A 109 -2.04 -14.40 -16.46
C SER A 109 -2.94 -13.74 -15.43
N TYR A 110 -3.33 -14.51 -14.43
CA TYR A 110 -4.25 -14.08 -13.39
C TYR A 110 -3.66 -14.31 -12.02
N LEU A 111 -3.79 -13.31 -11.16
CA LEU A 111 -3.42 -13.39 -9.76
C LEU A 111 -4.69 -13.25 -8.92
N VAL A 112 -4.95 -14.20 -8.05
CA VAL A 112 -6.11 -14.19 -7.16
C VAL A 112 -5.67 -13.80 -5.77
N LEU A 113 -6.20 -12.70 -5.30
CA LEU A 113 -5.84 -12.05 -4.05
C LEU A 113 -7.04 -11.97 -3.11
N GLU A 114 -6.76 -11.73 -1.86
CA GLU A 114 -7.76 -11.32 -0.88
C GLU A 114 -8.49 -10.06 -1.37
N TYR A 115 -9.83 -10.12 -1.32
CA TYR A 115 -10.65 -8.95 -1.62
C TYR A 115 -10.71 -8.01 -0.43
N VAL A 116 -10.14 -6.83 -0.58
CA VAL A 116 -10.19 -5.77 0.43
C VAL A 116 -11.50 -5.01 0.29
N ASN A 117 -12.37 -5.12 1.30
CA ASN A 117 -13.65 -4.41 1.33
C ASN A 117 -13.45 -2.99 1.90
N GLY A 118 -13.14 -2.06 1.05
CA GLY A 118 -12.82 -0.68 1.43
C GLY A 118 -12.76 0.24 0.23
N LYS A 119 -12.17 1.41 0.42
CA LYS A 119 -11.88 2.41 -0.62
C LYS A 119 -10.40 2.68 -0.67
N ASP A 120 -9.86 2.98 -1.83
CA ASP A 120 -8.52 3.52 -1.90
C ASP A 120 -8.47 4.99 -1.41
N LEU A 121 -7.28 5.46 -1.04
CA LEU A 121 -7.14 6.80 -0.48
C LEU A 121 -7.32 7.92 -1.52
N GLU A 122 -7.19 7.63 -2.82
CA GLU A 122 -7.53 8.57 -3.90
C GLU A 122 -9.04 8.79 -3.95
N GLU A 123 -9.82 7.72 -3.81
CA GLU A 123 -11.28 7.74 -3.74
C GLU A 123 -11.74 8.50 -2.48
N VAL A 124 -11.16 8.18 -1.32
CA VAL A 124 -11.42 8.88 -0.06
C VAL A 124 -11.11 10.37 -0.17
N LEU A 125 -9.99 10.74 -0.81
CA LEU A 125 -9.58 12.14 -0.99
C LEU A 125 -10.50 12.88 -1.96
N THR A 126 -10.96 12.20 -3.02
CA THR A 126 -11.86 12.76 -4.03
C THR A 126 -13.25 13.04 -3.45
N GLU A 127 -13.78 12.11 -2.65
CA GLU A 127 -15.09 12.26 -1.98
C GLU A 127 -15.05 13.28 -0.83
N SER A 128 -13.90 13.56 -0.26
CA SER A 128 -13.78 14.54 0.82
C SER A 128 -13.78 15.96 0.25
N GLU A 129 -14.60 16.85 0.79
CA GLU A 129 -14.59 18.28 0.43
C GLU A 129 -13.34 19.00 0.93
N THR A 130 -12.80 18.56 2.06
CA THR A 130 -11.64 19.14 2.74
C THR A 130 -10.44 18.19 2.72
N PRO A 131 -9.21 18.69 3.02
CA PRO A 131 -8.09 17.82 3.29
C PRO A 131 -8.40 16.77 4.37
N ILE A 132 -7.74 15.62 4.31
CA ILE A 132 -7.93 14.56 5.31
C ILE A 132 -7.36 15.02 6.67
N ALA A 133 -8.10 14.73 7.74
CA ALA A 133 -7.70 15.12 9.10
C ALA A 133 -6.33 14.53 9.48
N GLU A 134 -5.53 15.31 10.20
CA GLU A 134 -4.18 14.94 10.62
C GLU A 134 -4.14 13.60 11.36
N GLU A 135 -5.09 13.36 12.27
CA GLU A 135 -5.19 12.13 13.04
C GLU A 135 -5.26 10.89 12.14
N ARG A 136 -6.07 10.96 11.08
CA ARG A 136 -6.22 9.84 10.13
C ARG A 136 -4.93 9.63 9.33
N VAL A 137 -4.33 10.71 8.83
CA VAL A 137 -3.10 10.63 8.03
C VAL A 137 -1.94 10.10 8.87
N VAL A 138 -1.83 10.51 10.12
CA VAL A 138 -0.81 10.01 11.05
C VAL A 138 -1.02 8.52 11.36
N SER A 139 -2.27 8.09 11.63
CA SER A 139 -2.59 6.67 11.85
C SER A 139 -2.19 5.83 10.64
N TRP A 140 -2.61 6.22 9.46
CA TRP A 140 -2.25 5.54 8.22
C TRP A 140 -0.74 5.55 7.94
N GLY A 141 -0.08 6.67 8.18
CA GLY A 141 1.37 6.79 8.04
C GLY A 141 2.15 5.83 8.92
N ILE A 142 1.69 5.63 10.16
CA ILE A 142 2.29 4.68 11.11
C ILE A 142 2.13 3.24 10.59
N GLU A 143 0.92 2.84 10.17
CA GLU A 143 0.66 1.50 9.61
C GLU A 143 1.43 1.28 8.30
N LEU A 144 1.53 2.31 7.43
CA LEU A 144 2.35 2.25 6.20
C LEU A 144 3.84 2.11 6.51
N CYS A 145 4.34 2.78 7.53
CA CYS A 145 5.72 2.56 7.98
C CYS A 145 5.95 1.13 8.47
N ASP A 146 4.98 0.49 9.12
CA ASP A 146 5.09 -0.90 9.58
C ASP A 146 5.21 -1.86 8.39
N VAL A 147 4.33 -1.75 7.41
CA VAL A 147 4.39 -2.61 6.23
C VAL A 147 5.64 -2.35 5.39
N LEU A 148 6.08 -1.10 5.24
CA LEU A 148 7.34 -0.79 4.56
C LEU A 148 8.54 -1.37 5.31
N ASN A 149 8.57 -1.26 6.64
CA ASN A 149 9.62 -1.86 7.44
C ASN A 149 9.66 -3.39 7.30
N TYR A 150 8.50 -4.04 7.25
CA TYR A 150 8.40 -5.48 6.98
C TYR A 150 8.99 -5.83 5.60
N LEU A 151 8.62 -5.10 4.54
CA LEU A 151 9.12 -5.32 3.18
C LEU A 151 10.63 -5.04 3.07
N HIS A 152 11.12 -3.96 3.64
CA HIS A 152 12.54 -3.57 3.58
C HIS A 152 13.45 -4.53 4.34
N ASN A 153 12.93 -5.26 5.34
CA ASN A 153 13.67 -6.28 6.09
C ASN A 153 13.43 -7.72 5.59
N HIS A 154 12.69 -7.88 4.49
CA HIS A 154 12.45 -9.21 3.90
C HIS A 154 13.77 -9.91 3.53
N LYS A 155 13.81 -11.22 3.67
CA LYS A 155 14.98 -12.05 3.34
C LYS A 155 14.66 -13.00 2.18
N PRO A 156 15.59 -13.31 1.28
CA PRO A 156 17.02 -12.92 1.32
C PRO A 156 17.31 -11.48 0.89
N GLU A 157 16.40 -10.82 0.18
CA GLU A 157 16.57 -9.48 -0.36
C GLU A 157 15.45 -8.54 0.08
N PRO A 158 15.73 -7.26 0.34
CA PRO A 158 14.72 -6.25 0.60
C PRO A 158 13.74 -6.12 -0.57
N ILE A 159 12.46 -5.98 -0.25
CA ILE A 159 11.42 -5.67 -1.21
C ILE A 159 11.15 -4.17 -1.15
N ILE A 160 11.33 -3.48 -2.27
CA ILE A 160 11.02 -2.06 -2.42
C ILE A 160 9.68 -1.94 -3.11
N PHE A 161 8.74 -1.21 -2.52
CA PHE A 161 7.38 -1.08 -3.03
C PHE A 161 7.28 -0.24 -4.31
N ARG A 162 8.02 0.88 -4.38
CA ARG A 162 8.24 1.75 -5.57
C ARG A 162 7.04 2.54 -6.11
N ASP A 163 5.84 2.24 -5.70
CA ASP A 163 4.63 2.91 -6.22
C ASP A 163 3.65 3.32 -5.10
N MET A 164 4.22 3.87 -4.02
CA MET A 164 3.42 4.42 -2.91
C MET A 164 2.69 5.67 -3.38
N LYS A 165 1.37 5.61 -3.39
CA LYS A 165 0.44 6.70 -3.74
C LYS A 165 -0.96 6.40 -3.21
N PRO A 166 -1.87 7.38 -3.13
CA PRO A 166 -3.20 7.17 -2.58
C PRO A 166 -3.98 6.02 -3.22
N SER A 167 -3.96 5.87 -4.55
CA SER A 167 -4.69 4.80 -5.25
C SER A 167 -4.15 3.38 -5.04
N ASN A 168 -2.96 3.23 -4.46
CA ASN A 168 -2.38 1.93 -4.12
C ASN A 168 -2.48 1.59 -2.63
N VAL A 169 -3.21 2.40 -1.88
CA VAL A 169 -3.44 2.23 -0.44
C VAL A 169 -4.94 2.20 -0.19
N MET A 170 -5.48 1.08 0.22
CA MET A 170 -6.89 0.95 0.59
C MET A 170 -7.06 1.15 2.09
N THR A 171 -8.18 1.74 2.49
CA THR A 171 -8.63 1.76 3.88
C THR A 171 -9.86 0.86 4.03
N THR A 172 -9.83 -0.03 5.02
CA THR A 172 -10.97 -0.90 5.36
C THR A 172 -12.07 -0.12 6.07
N LYS A 173 -13.22 -0.75 6.28
CA LYS A 173 -14.33 -0.15 7.04
C LYS A 173 -13.96 0.14 8.50
N GLU A 174 -13.03 -0.61 9.05
CA GLU A 174 -12.47 -0.44 10.39
C GLU A 174 -11.42 0.68 10.47
N GLY A 175 -11.02 1.22 9.30
CA GLY A 175 -10.06 2.32 9.19
C GLY A 175 -8.60 1.88 9.05
N HIS A 176 -8.33 0.56 8.97
CA HIS A 176 -6.99 0.02 8.76
C HIS A 176 -6.54 0.13 7.30
N ILE A 177 -5.24 0.14 7.11
CA ILE A 177 -4.62 0.28 5.81
C ILE A 177 -4.22 -1.08 5.24
N VAL A 178 -4.47 -1.25 3.95
CA VAL A 178 -3.99 -2.38 3.15
C VAL A 178 -3.28 -1.84 1.91
N LEU A 179 -2.03 -2.22 1.74
CA LEU A 179 -1.20 -1.84 0.61
C LEU A 179 -1.51 -2.77 -0.56
N VAL A 180 -2.06 -2.22 -1.63
CA VAL A 180 -2.44 -2.97 -2.82
C VAL A 180 -1.55 -2.60 -4.01
N ASP A 181 -1.56 -3.42 -5.04
CA ASP A 181 -0.81 -3.20 -6.29
C ASP A 181 0.70 -3.04 -6.08
N PHE A 182 1.34 -4.12 -5.68
CA PHE A 182 2.79 -4.23 -5.53
C PHE A 182 3.51 -4.05 -6.86
N GLY A 183 3.27 -3.07 -7.63
CA GLY A 183 3.96 -2.55 -8.86
C GLY A 183 4.98 -3.45 -9.59
N ILE A 184 4.88 -4.75 -9.43
CA ILE A 184 5.85 -5.81 -9.76
C ILE A 184 6.00 -5.96 -11.27
N ALA A 185 4.95 -5.74 -12.02
CA ALA A 185 5.08 -5.60 -13.48
C ALA A 185 5.93 -4.38 -13.88
N LYS A 186 6.10 -3.40 -13.00
CA LYS A 186 6.99 -2.24 -13.22
C LYS A 186 8.47 -2.57 -12.97
N MET A 187 8.81 -3.64 -12.24
CA MET A 187 10.19 -4.10 -12.05
C MET A 187 10.88 -4.49 -13.35
N PHE A 188 10.15 -4.74 -14.43
CA PHE A 188 10.64 -5.36 -15.66
C PHE A 188 10.97 -4.43 -16.81
N ARG A 189 10.95 -3.14 -16.58
CA ARG A 189 11.56 -2.22 -17.52
C ARG A 189 13.04 -1.95 -17.20
N PHE A 190 13.65 -2.76 -16.30
CA PHE A 190 15.09 -2.75 -16.07
C PHE A 190 15.83 -3.20 -17.34
N GLY A 191 16.63 -2.30 -17.88
CA GLY A 191 17.48 -2.54 -19.07
C GLY A 191 17.12 -1.73 -20.31
N GLN A 192 15.95 -1.14 -20.40
CA GLN A 192 15.68 -0.12 -21.42
C GLN A 192 15.98 1.25 -20.81
N LYS A 193 17.10 1.85 -21.22
CA LYS A 193 17.42 3.27 -20.91
C LYS A 193 16.22 4.13 -21.28
N GLY A 194 15.62 4.81 -20.28
CA GLY A 194 14.56 5.79 -20.47
C GLY A 194 13.14 5.39 -20.02
N THR A 195 12.94 4.22 -19.41
CA THR A 195 11.62 3.88 -18.85
C THR A 195 11.54 4.32 -17.39
N MET A 196 10.74 5.34 -17.16
CA MET A 196 10.41 5.87 -15.83
C MET A 196 9.64 4.81 -15.03
N ILE A 197 10.19 4.40 -13.89
CA ILE A 197 9.56 3.46 -12.96
C ILE A 197 8.95 4.28 -11.83
N GLY A 198 7.65 4.12 -11.60
CA GLY A 198 6.92 4.84 -10.56
C GLY A 198 5.87 5.79 -11.13
N THR A 199 5.18 6.47 -10.22
CA THR A 199 4.16 7.48 -10.57
C THR A 199 4.77 8.86 -10.42
N GLU A 200 4.67 9.64 -11.50
CA GLU A 200 5.16 11.03 -11.53
C GLU A 200 4.62 11.81 -10.31
N GLY A 201 5.45 12.68 -9.73
CA GLY A 201 5.12 13.48 -8.57
C GLY A 201 5.31 12.77 -7.23
N TYR A 202 5.08 11.45 -7.13
CA TYR A 202 5.31 10.67 -5.91
C TYR A 202 6.69 10.03 -5.86
N SER A 203 7.29 9.76 -7.02
CA SER A 203 8.60 9.11 -7.11
C SER A 203 9.73 10.10 -6.86
N PRO A 204 10.77 9.72 -6.10
CA PRO A 204 11.93 10.57 -5.85
C PRO A 204 12.89 10.62 -7.05
N PRO A 205 13.81 11.62 -7.09
CA PRO A 205 14.70 11.82 -8.24
C PRO A 205 15.61 10.63 -8.58
N GLU A 206 16.06 9.86 -7.59
CA GLU A 206 16.89 8.67 -7.83
C GLU A 206 16.10 7.55 -8.53
N GLN A 207 14.78 7.44 -8.29
CA GLN A 207 13.96 6.43 -8.93
C GLN A 207 13.81 6.69 -10.45
N TYR A 208 13.87 7.95 -10.88
CA TYR A 208 13.92 8.30 -12.30
C TYR A 208 15.23 7.86 -12.98
N ARG A 209 16.30 7.66 -12.19
CA ARG A 209 17.58 7.10 -12.66
C ARG A 209 17.61 5.57 -12.61
N GLY A 210 16.52 4.92 -12.18
CA GLY A 210 16.43 3.48 -12.04
C GLY A 210 17.00 2.95 -10.73
N GLU A 211 17.35 3.81 -9.78
CA GLU A 211 17.85 3.46 -8.47
C GLU A 211 16.65 3.25 -7.54
N ALA A 212 16.49 2.05 -7.00
CA ALA A 212 15.44 1.73 -6.02
C ALA A 212 16.08 1.39 -4.68
N SER A 213 15.59 2.04 -3.64
CA SER A 213 16.05 1.82 -2.27
C SER A 213 14.90 2.02 -1.27
N PRO A 214 15.04 1.56 -0.02
CA PRO A 214 14.08 1.87 1.04
C PRO A 214 13.78 3.36 1.19
N ALA A 215 14.76 4.23 0.95
CA ALA A 215 14.60 5.67 1.00
C ALA A 215 13.65 6.22 -0.07
N ALA A 216 13.48 5.51 -1.20
CA ALA A 216 12.51 5.88 -2.23
C ALA A 216 11.06 5.70 -1.74
N ASP A 217 10.76 4.63 -1.03
CA ASP A 217 9.44 4.39 -0.45
C ASP A 217 9.11 5.40 0.67
N ILE A 218 10.12 5.80 1.45
CA ILE A 218 9.98 6.85 2.48
C ILE A 218 9.59 8.18 1.85
N TYR A 219 10.24 8.57 0.75
CA TYR A 219 9.88 9.77 0.01
C TYR A 219 8.46 9.70 -0.52
N ALA A 220 8.10 8.60 -1.16
CA ALA A 220 6.77 8.41 -1.75
C ALA A 220 5.66 8.38 -0.67
N LEU A 221 5.95 7.84 0.52
CA LEU A 221 5.04 7.94 1.67
C LEU A 221 4.89 9.40 2.13
N GLY A 222 5.97 10.16 2.25
CA GLY A 222 5.93 11.59 2.57
C GLY A 222 5.11 12.39 1.55
N ALA A 223 5.30 12.14 0.25
CA ALA A 223 4.53 12.76 -0.84
C ALA A 223 3.04 12.39 -0.77
N THR A 224 2.73 11.13 -0.46
CA THR A 224 1.35 10.66 -0.25
C THR A 224 0.69 11.38 0.93
N MET A 225 1.36 11.46 2.07
CA MET A 225 0.85 12.16 3.26
C MET A 225 0.65 13.66 2.97
N HIS A 226 1.58 14.30 2.26
CA HIS A 226 1.45 15.68 1.83
C HIS A 226 0.18 15.87 0.99
N HIS A 227 -0.05 15.01 -0.02
CA HIS A 227 -1.25 15.07 -0.86
C HIS A 227 -2.53 14.93 -0.05
N LEU A 228 -2.62 13.97 0.85
CA LEU A 228 -3.79 13.74 1.71
C LEU A 228 -4.11 14.95 2.61
N LEU A 229 -3.09 15.61 3.14
CA LEU A 229 -3.22 16.77 4.05
C LEU A 229 -3.48 18.08 3.33
N THR A 230 -3.21 18.19 2.03
CA THR A 230 -3.29 19.47 1.30
C THR A 230 -4.26 19.45 0.13
N LYS A 231 -4.68 18.27 -0.34
CA LYS A 231 -5.38 18.04 -1.61
C LYS A 231 -4.62 18.58 -2.84
N ARG A 232 -3.31 18.85 -2.71
CA ARG A 232 -2.45 19.24 -3.83
C ARG A 232 -1.83 17.99 -4.45
N ASP A 233 -2.33 17.66 -5.63
CA ASP A 233 -1.86 16.50 -6.39
C ASP A 233 -0.44 16.71 -6.90
N PRO A 234 0.55 15.93 -6.45
CA PRO A 234 1.92 16.10 -6.89
C PRO A 234 2.15 15.78 -8.37
N ARG A 235 1.21 15.13 -9.06
CA ARG A 235 1.28 14.83 -10.50
C ARG A 235 1.13 16.07 -11.38
N ILE A 236 0.44 17.10 -10.88
CA ILE A 236 0.19 18.36 -11.60
C ILE A 236 1.07 19.52 -11.11
N GLU A 237 1.89 19.28 -10.12
CA GLU A 237 2.80 20.25 -9.54
C GLU A 237 4.21 20.06 -10.11
N THR A 238 5.05 21.11 -10.01
CA THR A 238 6.47 20.98 -10.39
C THR A 238 7.14 19.87 -9.56
N PRO A 239 7.81 18.91 -10.19
CA PRO A 239 8.45 17.81 -9.48
C PRO A 239 9.48 18.30 -8.45
N PHE A 240 9.58 17.58 -7.33
CA PHE A 240 10.58 17.79 -6.27
C PHE A 240 10.54 19.15 -5.56
N THR A 241 9.42 19.89 -5.62
CA THR A 241 9.28 21.23 -5.03
C THR A 241 8.47 21.25 -3.74
N PHE A 242 8.47 20.15 -2.95
CA PHE A 242 7.73 20.10 -1.68
C PHE A 242 8.18 21.17 -0.68
N ASN A 243 9.45 21.58 -0.69
CA ASN A 243 10.00 22.67 0.13
C ASN A 243 9.43 24.05 -0.20
N GLU A 244 8.94 24.26 -1.42
CA GLU A 244 8.31 25.52 -1.85
C GLU A 244 6.84 25.61 -1.43
N ARG A 245 6.24 24.47 -1.12
CA ARG A 245 4.84 24.28 -0.72
C ARG A 245 4.69 23.45 0.56
N PRO A 246 5.26 23.93 1.68
CA PRO A 246 5.17 23.21 2.93
C PRO A 246 3.71 23.02 3.35
N VAL A 247 3.42 21.91 4.04
CA VAL A 247 2.04 21.49 4.36
C VAL A 247 1.25 22.59 5.04
N ARG A 248 1.84 23.26 6.05
CA ARG A 248 1.15 24.29 6.84
C ARG A 248 0.86 25.60 6.10
N LYS A 249 1.60 25.86 5.02
CA LYS A 249 1.28 26.97 4.11
C LYS A 249 -0.04 26.73 3.36
N LEU A 250 -0.37 25.47 3.10
CA LEU A 250 -1.57 25.03 2.37
C LEU A 250 -2.70 24.63 3.32
N ASN A 251 -2.36 24.08 4.48
CA ASN A 251 -3.30 23.66 5.52
C ASN A 251 -2.74 24.00 6.92
N ALA A 252 -3.11 25.14 7.42
CA ALA A 252 -2.63 25.66 8.72
C ALA A 252 -3.10 24.83 9.93
N ALA A 253 -4.08 23.94 9.76
CA ALA A 253 -4.55 23.06 10.83
C ALA A 253 -3.56 21.93 11.16
N VAL A 254 -2.61 21.63 10.26
CA VAL A 254 -1.58 20.61 10.49
C VAL A 254 -0.57 21.10 11.52
N SER A 255 -0.16 20.22 12.42
CA SER A 255 0.85 20.50 13.44
C SER A 255 2.23 20.78 12.84
N VAL A 256 3.05 21.54 13.56
CA VAL A 256 4.45 21.79 13.21
C VAL A 256 5.23 20.47 13.22
N GLU A 257 4.90 19.61 14.17
CA GLU A 257 5.54 18.32 14.38
C GLU A 257 5.37 17.39 13.15
N LEU A 258 4.16 17.31 12.60
CA LEU A 258 3.90 16.50 11.42
C LEU A 258 4.53 17.10 10.17
N GLU A 259 4.49 18.42 10.01
CA GLU A 259 5.17 19.11 8.90
C GLU A 259 6.66 18.79 8.85
N VAL A 260 7.34 18.77 10.02
CA VAL A 260 8.77 18.40 10.10
C VAL A 260 8.99 16.97 9.63
N VAL A 261 8.13 16.02 10.01
CA VAL A 261 8.24 14.63 9.55
C VAL A 261 8.09 14.54 8.04
N ILE A 262 7.07 15.18 7.48
CA ILE A 262 6.82 15.16 6.03
C ILE A 262 7.99 15.81 5.28
N ASN A 263 8.44 16.99 5.70
CA ASN A 263 9.56 17.69 5.07
C ASN A 263 10.85 16.87 5.08
N THR A 264 11.12 16.12 6.17
CA THR A 264 12.26 15.19 6.23
C THR A 264 12.10 14.04 5.25
N ALA A 265 10.90 13.46 5.15
CA ALA A 265 10.66 12.33 4.25
C ALA A 265 10.84 12.69 2.78
N VAL A 266 10.42 13.91 2.36
CA VAL A 266 10.46 14.36 0.95
C VAL A 266 11.75 15.13 0.57
N GLN A 267 12.83 14.99 1.36
CA GLN A 267 14.11 15.59 1.00
C GLN A 267 14.62 15.05 -0.35
N TYR A 268 15.22 15.94 -1.14
CA TYR A 268 15.74 15.60 -2.46
C TYR A 268 16.85 14.53 -2.38
N ASN A 269 17.78 14.72 -1.44
CA ASN A 269 18.86 13.78 -1.20
C ASN A 269 18.40 12.62 -0.30
N PRO A 270 18.51 11.34 -0.74
CA PRO A 270 18.12 10.19 0.06
C PRO A 270 18.77 10.12 1.46
N SER A 271 20.02 10.60 1.59
CA SER A 271 20.76 10.60 2.87
C SER A 271 20.22 11.61 3.90
N GLU A 272 19.40 12.57 3.47
CA GLU A 272 18.76 13.56 4.35
C GLU A 272 17.38 13.13 4.82
N ARG A 273 16.88 11.99 4.29
CA ARG A 273 15.63 11.36 4.72
C ARG A 273 15.83 10.50 5.96
N PHE A 274 14.74 9.92 6.44
CA PHE A 274 14.83 8.92 7.51
C PHE A 274 15.66 7.71 7.06
N ALA A 275 16.50 7.20 7.97
CA ALA A 275 17.37 6.07 7.69
C ALA A 275 16.59 4.76 7.44
N SER A 276 15.37 4.66 7.95
CA SER A 276 14.46 3.52 7.70
C SER A 276 12.99 3.92 7.94
N ALA A 277 12.06 3.09 7.46
CA ALA A 277 10.64 3.24 7.72
C ALA A 277 10.33 3.19 9.23
N ASN A 278 11.08 2.39 10.00
CA ASN A 278 10.92 2.34 11.46
C ASN A 278 11.28 3.69 12.12
N VAL A 279 12.35 4.35 11.69
CA VAL A 279 12.73 5.67 12.23
C VAL A 279 11.69 6.73 11.88
N MET A 280 11.10 6.67 10.68
CA MET A 280 9.97 7.54 10.30
C MET A 280 8.75 7.26 11.18
N LYS A 281 8.41 5.99 11.45
CA LYS A 281 7.33 5.59 12.35
C LYS A 281 7.51 6.18 13.75
N GLU A 282 8.70 6.03 14.33
CA GLU A 282 9.01 6.60 15.65
C GLU A 282 8.83 8.12 15.69
N SER A 283 9.21 8.81 14.62
CA SER A 283 9.03 10.25 14.47
C SER A 283 7.55 10.64 14.35
N LEU A 284 6.74 9.88 13.60
CA LEU A 284 5.28 10.05 13.54
C LEU A 284 4.63 9.83 14.91
N MET A 285 5.03 8.78 15.63
CA MET A 285 4.54 8.50 16.98
C MET A 285 4.93 9.60 17.97
N ALA A 286 6.14 10.15 17.86
CA ALA A 286 6.59 11.27 18.68
C ALA A 286 5.75 12.54 18.41
N ALA A 287 5.49 12.85 17.13
CA ALA A 287 4.61 13.94 16.73
C ALA A 287 3.19 13.74 17.29
N ALA A 288 2.63 12.53 17.15
CA ALA A 288 1.30 12.18 17.67
C ALA A 288 1.20 12.29 19.21
N ARG A 289 2.27 11.94 19.94
CA ARG A 289 2.32 12.13 21.41
C ARG A 289 2.29 13.61 21.78
N LYS A 290 3.13 14.40 21.11
CA LYS A 290 3.29 15.83 21.42
C LYS A 290 2.02 16.64 21.12
N THR A 291 1.28 16.25 20.08
CA THR A 291 0.01 16.88 19.70
C THR A 291 -1.22 16.29 20.42
N GLY A 292 -1.05 15.23 21.22
CA GLY A 292 -2.16 14.55 21.90
C GLY A 292 -3.02 13.68 20.98
N ILE A 293 -2.59 13.49 19.72
CA ILE A 293 -3.30 12.65 18.74
C ILE A 293 -3.17 11.17 19.10
N LEU A 294 -2.07 10.73 19.71
CA LEU A 294 -1.79 9.31 19.95
C LEU A 294 -2.90 8.59 20.73
N GLY A 295 -3.58 9.28 21.63
CA GLY A 295 -4.72 8.70 22.37
C GLY A 295 -6.02 8.57 21.56
N ARG A 296 -6.08 9.09 20.35
CA ARG A 296 -7.27 9.13 19.48
C ARG A 296 -7.15 8.20 18.27
N ILE A 297 -5.93 7.74 17.94
CA ILE A 297 -5.68 6.88 16.78
C ILE A 297 -5.76 5.42 17.17
N ASN A 298 -6.35 4.61 16.26
CA ASN A 298 -6.35 3.16 16.35
C ASN A 298 -5.28 2.61 15.40
N ILE A 299 -4.24 2.00 15.95
CA ILE A 299 -3.11 1.47 15.18
C ILE A 299 -3.19 -0.06 15.23
N GLN A 300 -3.35 -0.70 14.06
CA GLN A 300 -3.34 -2.15 13.96
C GLN A 300 -1.93 -2.67 14.32
N GLY A 301 -1.83 -3.63 15.23
CA GLY A 301 -0.55 -4.23 15.65
C GLY A 301 0.32 -3.35 16.55
N ALA A 302 -0.04 -2.11 16.81
CA ALA A 302 0.56 -1.40 17.91
C ALA A 302 0.05 -2.00 19.22
N ASN A 303 0.86 -2.84 19.85
CA ASN A 303 0.85 -2.86 21.30
C ASN A 303 1.19 -1.43 21.73
N VAL A 304 0.18 -0.55 21.77
CA VAL A 304 0.26 0.63 22.59
C VAL A 304 0.51 0.04 23.96
N ILE A 305 1.76 0.13 24.40
CA ILE A 305 2.07 -0.05 25.80
C ILE A 305 1.20 1.03 26.44
N LYS A 306 -0.04 0.66 26.78
CA LYS A 306 -0.81 1.40 27.79
C LYS A 306 0.23 1.55 28.87
N LYS A 307 0.63 2.78 29.16
CA LYS A 307 1.42 3.08 30.36
C LYS A 307 0.82 2.17 31.41
N GLU A 308 1.55 1.14 31.77
CA GLU A 308 1.09 0.24 32.81
C GLU A 308 0.64 1.18 33.94
N GLU A 309 -0.67 1.31 34.12
CA GLU A 309 -1.14 1.53 35.47
C GLU A 309 -0.43 0.39 36.18
N THR A 310 0.56 0.73 36.97
CA THR A 310 1.31 -0.22 37.78
C THR A 310 0.26 -0.96 38.55
N VAL A 311 -0.14 -2.14 38.02
CA VAL A 311 -1.09 -3.02 38.69
C VAL A 311 -0.38 -3.33 39.98
N LYS A 312 -0.79 -2.66 41.06
CA LYS A 312 -0.26 -2.96 42.37
C LYS A 312 -0.57 -4.41 42.62
N PRO A 313 0.44 -5.26 42.82
CA PRO A 313 0.17 -6.66 43.06
C PRO A 313 -0.79 -6.77 44.23
N VAL A 314 -1.88 -7.52 44.06
CA VAL A 314 -2.87 -7.77 45.11
C VAL A 314 -2.24 -8.57 46.24
N TRP A 315 -1.18 -9.31 45.93
CA TRP A 315 -0.35 -10.05 46.89
C TRP A 315 1.03 -10.27 46.28
N THR A 316 2.05 -10.43 47.12
CA THR A 316 3.40 -10.80 46.78
C THR A 316 3.80 -12.04 47.54
N PHE A 317 4.59 -12.89 46.92
CA PHE A 317 5.10 -14.12 47.51
C PHE A 317 6.61 -14.08 47.42
N GLU A 318 7.30 -14.29 48.51
CA GLU A 318 8.76 -14.46 48.60
C GLU A 318 9.08 -15.94 48.67
N CYS A 319 9.93 -16.44 47.78
CA CYS A 319 10.45 -17.79 47.86
C CYS A 319 11.97 -17.75 48.08
N GLU A 320 12.47 -18.80 48.74
CA GLU A 320 13.90 -18.90 49.06
C GLU A 320 14.78 -19.41 47.90
N ASP A 321 14.15 -19.77 46.76
CA ASP A 321 14.87 -20.31 45.61
C ASP A 321 14.36 -19.69 44.30
N GLU A 322 15.12 -19.91 43.21
CA GLU A 322 14.87 -19.32 41.90
C GLU A 322 13.67 -20.00 41.20
N ILE A 323 12.64 -19.21 40.83
CA ILE A 323 11.50 -19.69 40.05
C ILE A 323 11.92 -19.82 38.58
N ARG A 324 12.03 -21.05 38.06
CA ARG A 324 12.49 -21.35 36.67
C ARG A 324 11.36 -21.60 35.69
N GLY A 325 10.11 -21.34 36.03
CA GLY A 325 8.92 -21.56 35.22
C GLY A 325 8.02 -20.33 35.15
N GLY A 326 7.14 -20.27 34.12
CA GLY A 326 6.07 -19.30 34.07
C GLY A 326 4.90 -19.74 34.95
N ALA A 327 4.24 -18.80 35.64
CA ALA A 327 3.05 -19.08 36.40
C ALA A 327 1.89 -19.51 35.47
N ALA A 328 1.19 -20.58 35.81
CA ALA A 328 -0.03 -21.03 35.16
C ALA A 328 -1.24 -20.72 36.06
N TYR A 329 -2.37 -20.39 35.45
CA TYR A 329 -3.63 -20.12 36.15
C TYR A 329 -4.69 -21.09 35.70
N ASP A 330 -5.32 -21.76 36.65
CA ASP A 330 -6.49 -22.63 36.41
C ASP A 330 -7.43 -22.58 37.60
N ASN A 331 -8.75 -22.45 37.33
CA ASN A 331 -9.84 -22.51 38.31
C ASN A 331 -9.63 -21.67 39.60
N GLY A 332 -9.10 -20.45 39.48
CA GLY A 332 -8.89 -19.58 40.63
C GLY A 332 -7.56 -19.81 41.36
N THR A 333 -6.71 -20.75 40.90
CA THR A 333 -5.43 -21.10 41.52
C THR A 333 -4.30 -20.78 40.58
N VAL A 334 -3.23 -20.16 41.12
CA VAL A 334 -1.97 -19.89 40.39
C VAL A 334 -0.96 -20.98 40.76
N TYR A 335 -0.41 -21.63 39.76
CA TYR A 335 0.65 -22.63 39.90
C TYR A 335 1.99 -21.98 39.45
N VAL A 336 3.03 -22.13 40.28
CA VAL A 336 4.37 -21.55 40.03
C VAL A 336 5.41 -22.65 39.97
#